data_e567380039eff2943aff206363161be6
#
_entry.id   e567380039eff2943aff206363161be6
#
_cell.length_a   1.000
_cell.length_b   1.000
_cell.length_c   1.000
_cell.angle_alpha   90.00
_cell.angle_beta   90.00
_cell.angle_gamma   90.00
#
_symmetry.space_group_name_H-M   'P 1'
#
loop_
_entity.id
_entity.type
_entity.pdbx_description
1 polymer ?
#
loop_
_entity_poly.entity_id
_entity_poly.type
_entity_poly.pdbx_seq_one_letter_code
_entity_poly.pdbx_strand_id
1 'polypeptide(L)'
;MEQKGTKTSRARIGYWPLREDSWDASTHQHHGQAVAVHFQDGAVFDGEQSAIVLPDSELTNGAHPFTLSMEFEIHDEKGTLPGGICSRYAEEQMAGWHLSVLTQAGVTSTQPNWRNLQLGWSLHESAAEQWQDRGTPGNSRMICTLCVYEGWLYAGVFDDARDNKGRVYKLGENDEWIDCGNPDDSNSVWSLIEYKGKLYASTMRYKASGSALPESPNMEPGGKIYRYEGGRTWSLFAEVPGSDSVASMVVYQGKLIAMSFYTPGVYAYDETGGCEDLGAPGPEGKTRTMTLATYRERLYIGCNELQGVYSRTLDEDWVYEGKVEKCDQVYCFAVYHNDLLMGVWPEARMLRYEGDKQWSNYGLMGSELEVMGISMFNGKLYGGTLPGGHVYRYAGDGEWTLSGVLEPENPDIRYRRVWSMAVYGGELYAGTLPGGKVWSLRNDPLVTLDRSVTDGWHRAVITYDLERISLYLDGVLVSSAPIDPAKLSELGRTPLVLGKGPQSHFSGKIREVELFDAAISAHEAADLHRQ
;
A
#
# COMPACT_ATOMS: atom_id res chain seq x y z
N MET A 1 -6.27 -5.61 51.35
CA MET A 1 -5.61 -4.32 51.09
C MET A 1 -5.82 -4.02 49.63
N GLU A 2 -6.86 -3.29 49.30
CA GLU A 2 -7.14 -2.81 47.95
C GLU A 2 -6.10 -1.72 47.60
N GLN A 3 -5.28 -1.98 46.61
CA GLN A 3 -4.48 -0.92 46.02
C GLN A 3 -5.44 0.08 45.36
N LYS A 4 -5.65 1.22 46.00
CA LYS A 4 -6.21 2.40 45.35
C LYS A 4 -5.27 2.80 44.21
N GLY A 5 -5.59 2.41 42.99
CA GLY A 5 -5.00 3.00 41.81
C GLY A 5 -5.22 4.51 41.85
N THR A 6 -4.15 5.25 41.91
CA THR A 6 -4.15 6.69 41.69
C THR A 6 -4.73 6.94 40.31
N LYS A 7 -5.95 7.48 40.24
CA LYS A 7 -6.47 8.07 38.98
C LYS A 7 -5.50 9.21 38.62
N THR A 8 -4.60 8.98 37.72
CA THR A 8 -3.90 10.06 37.01
C THR A 8 -4.97 10.92 36.36
N SER A 9 -5.10 12.15 36.80
CA SER A 9 -6.07 13.10 36.25
C SER A 9 -5.61 13.41 34.82
N ARG A 10 -6.26 12.83 33.84
CA ARG A 10 -6.08 13.11 32.42
C ARG A 10 -6.62 14.52 32.15
N ALA A 11 -5.81 15.38 31.55
CA ALA A 11 -6.27 16.68 31.08
C ALA A 11 -6.45 16.65 29.54
N ARG A 12 -7.59 17.14 29.06
CA ARG A 12 -7.76 17.42 27.63
C ARG A 12 -7.10 18.77 27.35
N ILE A 13 -6.01 18.74 26.59
CA ILE A 13 -5.16 19.88 26.30
C ILE A 13 -5.41 20.49 24.93
N GLY A 14 -6.22 19.87 24.09
CA GLY A 14 -6.68 20.40 22.81
C GLY A 14 -7.99 19.76 22.40
N TYR A 15 -8.86 20.55 21.79
CA TYR A 15 -10.11 20.08 21.22
C TYR A 15 -10.48 20.91 19.99
N TRP A 16 -10.42 20.28 18.82
CA TRP A 16 -10.76 20.86 17.53
C TRP A 16 -12.00 20.18 16.97
N PRO A 17 -13.19 20.80 17.10
CA PRO A 17 -14.43 20.24 16.54
C PRO A 17 -14.39 20.11 15.02
N LEU A 18 -13.69 21.02 14.35
CA LEU A 18 -13.51 21.11 12.89
C LEU A 18 -14.81 21.18 12.11
N ARG A 19 -15.87 21.74 12.70
CA ARG A 19 -17.18 21.84 12.03
C ARG A 19 -17.31 23.12 11.20
N GLU A 20 -16.75 24.22 11.68
CA GLU A 20 -16.86 25.54 11.06
C GLU A 20 -15.49 26.19 10.81
N ASP A 21 -14.49 25.82 11.60
CA ASP A 21 -13.13 26.33 11.56
C ASP A 21 -12.11 25.35 12.15
N SER A 22 -10.84 25.77 12.23
CA SER A 22 -9.74 25.02 12.84
C SER A 22 -9.38 25.49 14.27
N TRP A 23 -10.31 26.14 14.96
CA TRP A 23 -10.05 26.69 16.27
C TRP A 23 -10.11 25.61 17.36
N ASP A 24 -9.18 25.71 18.30
CA ASP A 24 -9.20 24.92 19.53
C ASP A 24 -10.24 25.48 20.49
N ALA A 25 -11.24 24.70 20.79
CA ALA A 25 -12.31 25.03 21.73
C ALA A 25 -11.94 24.72 23.19
N SER A 26 -10.71 24.21 23.47
CA SER A 26 -10.19 24.05 24.82
C SER A 26 -9.75 25.37 25.41
N THR A 27 -9.41 25.37 26.72
CA THR A 27 -8.86 26.54 27.40
C THR A 27 -7.45 26.92 26.95
N HIS A 28 -6.75 26.04 26.20
CA HIS A 28 -5.36 26.26 25.77
C HIS A 28 -5.25 27.10 24.49
N GLN A 29 -6.33 27.19 23.70
CA GLN A 29 -6.41 28.02 22.49
C GLN A 29 -5.30 27.71 21.45
N HIS A 30 -4.98 26.44 21.27
CA HIS A 30 -4.02 25.96 20.27
C HIS A 30 -4.66 25.91 18.88
N HIS A 31 -5.03 27.08 18.33
CA HIS A 31 -5.73 27.19 17.05
C HIS A 31 -4.89 26.63 15.90
N GLY A 32 -5.51 25.81 15.04
CA GLY A 32 -4.88 25.26 13.86
C GLY A 32 -4.83 26.26 12.69
N GLN A 33 -3.89 26.08 11.79
CA GLN A 33 -3.80 26.77 10.52
C GLN A 33 -4.31 25.87 9.41
N ALA A 34 -5.48 26.20 8.84
CA ALA A 34 -6.05 25.47 7.70
C ALA A 34 -5.46 25.97 6.37
N VAL A 35 -5.05 25.03 5.51
CA VAL A 35 -4.57 25.27 4.15
C VAL A 35 -5.47 24.51 3.20
N ALA A 36 -6.12 25.18 2.27
CA ALA A 36 -7.02 24.59 1.27
C ALA A 36 -8.10 23.64 1.85
N VAL A 37 -8.54 23.90 3.08
CA VAL A 37 -9.58 23.13 3.79
C VAL A 37 -10.85 23.94 3.84
N HIS A 38 -11.99 23.29 3.60
CA HIS A 38 -13.29 23.87 3.92
C HIS A 38 -14.01 22.99 4.93
N PHE A 39 -14.98 23.60 5.60
CA PHE A 39 -15.67 22.99 6.73
C PHE A 39 -17.12 22.73 6.37
N GLN A 40 -17.53 21.46 6.42
CA GLN A 40 -18.90 21.03 6.14
C GLN A 40 -19.16 19.72 6.91
N ASP A 41 -19.70 19.84 8.12
CA ASP A 41 -19.85 18.70 9.05
C ASP A 41 -18.53 17.95 9.30
N GLY A 42 -17.45 18.72 9.38
CA GLY A 42 -16.06 18.29 9.49
C GLY A 42 -15.16 19.08 8.53
N ALA A 43 -13.87 19.04 8.78
CA ALA A 43 -12.86 19.56 7.86
C ALA A 43 -12.75 18.62 6.65
N VAL A 44 -12.90 19.15 5.44
CA VAL A 44 -12.87 18.41 4.18
C VAL A 44 -11.48 18.52 3.56
N PHE A 45 -10.89 17.37 3.26
CA PHE A 45 -9.56 17.23 2.67
C PHE A 45 -9.65 16.64 1.26
N ASP A 46 -8.86 17.18 0.33
CA ASP A 46 -8.93 16.90 -1.12
C ASP A 46 -7.98 15.76 -1.58
N GLY A 47 -7.09 15.27 -0.70
CA GLY A 47 -6.09 14.27 -1.05
C GLY A 47 -4.87 14.83 -1.81
N GLU A 48 -4.80 16.15 -2.05
CA GLU A 48 -3.74 16.77 -2.84
C GLU A 48 -2.92 17.80 -2.08
N GLN A 49 -3.57 18.76 -1.43
CA GLN A 49 -2.91 19.89 -0.77
C GLN A 49 -3.54 20.31 0.55
N SER A 50 -4.74 19.81 0.86
CA SER A 50 -5.46 20.21 2.07
C SER A 50 -4.76 19.69 3.31
N ALA A 51 -4.54 20.57 4.28
CA ALA A 51 -3.94 20.24 5.57
C ALA A 51 -4.37 21.23 6.66
N ILE A 52 -4.35 20.80 7.92
CA ILE A 52 -4.43 21.68 9.08
C ILE A 52 -3.17 21.47 9.91
N VAL A 53 -2.36 22.53 10.04
CA VAL A 53 -1.17 22.54 10.88
C VAL A 53 -1.56 22.97 12.28
N LEU A 54 -1.38 22.07 13.25
CA LEU A 54 -1.61 22.37 14.65
C LEU A 54 -0.34 22.98 15.27
N PRO A 55 -0.47 23.88 16.27
CA PRO A 55 0.67 24.44 16.97
C PRO A 55 1.58 23.35 17.52
N ASP A 56 2.88 23.62 17.53
CA ASP A 56 3.86 22.68 18.07
C ASP A 56 3.57 22.39 19.55
N SER A 57 3.37 21.12 19.85
CA SER A 57 3.16 20.62 21.20
C SER A 57 4.26 19.60 21.52
N GLU A 58 5.02 19.85 22.57
CA GLU A 58 6.02 18.89 23.06
C GLU A 58 5.38 17.54 23.43
N LEU A 59 4.07 17.49 23.67
CA LEU A 59 3.36 16.27 24.06
C LEU A 59 3.36 15.19 22.98
N THR A 60 3.32 15.56 21.72
CA THR A 60 3.27 14.58 20.62
C THR A 60 4.63 14.28 19.99
N ASN A 61 5.72 14.76 20.58
CA ASN A 61 7.09 14.54 20.10
C ASN A 61 7.74 13.22 20.59
N GLY A 62 7.03 12.45 21.42
CA GLY A 62 7.54 11.20 22.00
C GLY A 62 8.21 11.36 23.37
N ALA A 63 8.35 12.57 23.89
CA ALA A 63 8.91 12.79 25.23
C ALA A 63 7.92 12.50 26.35
N HIS A 64 6.63 12.56 26.06
CA HIS A 64 5.54 12.40 27.02
C HIS A 64 4.50 11.42 26.51
N PRO A 65 3.77 10.73 27.41
CA PRO A 65 2.63 9.93 27.01
C PRO A 65 1.51 10.84 26.49
N PHE A 66 0.76 10.37 25.50
CA PHE A 66 -0.37 11.12 24.97
C PHE A 66 -1.49 10.21 24.44
N THR A 67 -2.66 10.80 24.25
CA THR A 67 -3.75 10.23 23.47
C THR A 67 -4.22 11.24 22.45
N LEU A 68 -4.37 10.82 21.21
CA LEU A 68 -5.02 11.59 20.16
C LEU A 68 -6.23 10.81 19.65
N SER A 69 -7.43 11.42 19.73
CA SER A 69 -8.69 10.85 19.25
C SER A 69 -9.24 11.71 18.13
N MET A 70 -9.83 11.11 17.11
CA MET A 70 -10.51 11.84 16.05
C MET A 70 -11.56 10.97 15.35
N GLU A 71 -12.56 11.63 14.77
CA GLU A 71 -13.44 11.00 13.79
C GLU A 71 -12.95 11.31 12.38
N PHE A 72 -13.03 10.30 11.52
CA PHE A 72 -12.68 10.44 10.11
C PHE A 72 -13.64 9.66 9.20
N GLU A 73 -13.79 10.12 7.97
CA GLU A 73 -14.53 9.48 6.89
C GLU A 73 -13.68 9.52 5.62
N ILE A 74 -13.56 8.39 4.93
CA ILE A 74 -12.73 8.24 3.72
C ILE A 74 -13.56 8.60 2.49
N HIS A 75 -12.97 9.38 1.57
CA HIS A 75 -13.53 9.70 0.25
C HIS A 75 -12.53 9.33 -0.83
N ASP A 76 -12.74 8.20 -1.50
CA ASP A 76 -11.88 7.72 -2.61
C ASP A 76 -12.67 7.36 -3.88
N GLU A 77 -13.95 7.76 -3.93
CA GLU A 77 -14.87 7.44 -5.02
C GLU A 77 -14.37 7.98 -6.37
N LYS A 78 -13.56 9.03 -6.35
CA LYS A 78 -12.97 9.61 -7.56
C LYS A 78 -11.66 8.96 -7.98
N GLY A 79 -11.12 8.03 -7.19
CA GLY A 79 -9.83 7.39 -7.44
C GLY A 79 -8.65 8.09 -6.78
N THR A 80 -8.89 9.06 -5.89
CA THR A 80 -7.86 9.66 -5.04
C THR A 80 -7.49 8.71 -3.92
N LEU A 81 -6.20 8.56 -3.61
CA LEU A 81 -5.76 7.74 -2.50
C LEU A 81 -6.18 8.37 -1.17
N PRO A 82 -6.64 7.57 -0.18
CA PRO A 82 -7.03 8.10 1.13
C PRO A 82 -5.92 8.82 1.88
N GLY A 83 -4.70 8.28 1.89
CA GLY A 83 -3.51 8.92 2.44
C GLY A 83 -3.48 9.10 3.96
N GLY A 84 -2.76 10.13 4.41
CA GLY A 84 -2.49 10.37 5.83
C GLY A 84 -3.56 11.14 6.56
N ILE A 85 -4.20 10.54 7.57
CA ILE A 85 -5.20 11.20 8.43
C ILE A 85 -4.53 12.26 9.30
N CYS A 86 -3.45 11.90 9.98
CA CYS A 86 -2.62 12.85 10.73
C CYS A 86 -1.19 12.33 10.88
N SER A 87 -0.26 13.26 11.04
CA SER A 87 1.14 12.89 11.25
C SER A 87 1.94 13.98 11.96
N ARG A 88 2.99 13.53 12.62
CA ARG A 88 4.14 14.32 13.00
C ARG A 88 5.36 13.68 12.35
N TYR A 89 5.48 13.90 11.04
CA TYR A 89 6.44 13.20 10.19
C TYR A 89 7.24 14.20 9.35
N ALA A 90 8.56 14.11 9.44
CA ALA A 90 9.50 14.92 8.69
C ALA A 90 9.89 14.16 7.41
N GLU A 91 9.44 14.65 6.26
CA GLU A 91 9.64 14.00 4.95
C GLU A 91 11.13 13.88 4.58
N GLU A 92 11.93 14.93 4.82
CA GLU A 92 13.37 14.93 4.52
C GLU A 92 14.15 13.87 5.32
N GLN A 93 13.77 13.67 6.59
CA GLN A 93 14.36 12.65 7.46
C GLN A 93 13.68 11.29 7.35
N MET A 94 12.53 11.21 6.68
CA MET A 94 11.66 10.02 6.62
C MET A 94 11.38 9.46 8.03
N ALA A 95 11.19 10.35 9.00
CA ALA A 95 11.09 10.02 10.41
C ALA A 95 9.92 10.73 11.08
N GLY A 96 9.32 10.05 12.06
CA GLY A 96 8.17 10.54 12.79
C GLY A 96 7.03 9.54 12.82
N TRP A 97 5.93 9.92 13.46
CA TRP A 97 4.77 9.05 13.51
C TRP A 97 3.63 9.53 12.59
N HIS A 98 2.79 8.59 12.16
CA HIS A 98 1.65 8.88 11.30
C HIS A 98 0.51 7.90 11.56
N LEU A 99 -0.72 8.40 11.47
CA LEU A 99 -1.94 7.60 11.26
C LEU A 99 -2.36 7.79 9.80
N SER A 100 -2.43 6.71 9.05
CA SER A 100 -2.69 6.75 7.60
C SER A 100 -3.60 5.62 7.18
N VAL A 101 -4.33 5.84 6.08
CA VAL A 101 -5.04 4.79 5.37
C VAL A 101 -4.18 4.36 4.19
N LEU A 102 -3.58 3.18 4.28
CA LEU A 102 -2.74 2.64 3.24
C LEU A 102 -3.57 2.02 2.13
N THR A 103 -3.41 2.55 0.93
CA THR A 103 -3.86 1.94 -0.32
C THR A 103 -2.69 1.94 -1.27
N GLN A 104 -2.24 0.76 -1.69
CA GLN A 104 -1.17 0.60 -2.65
C GLN A 104 -1.69 -0.06 -3.91
N ALA A 105 -1.46 0.57 -5.06
CA ALA A 105 -1.74 0.03 -6.38
C ALA A 105 -0.50 0.17 -7.26
N GLY A 106 -0.36 -0.69 -8.26
CA GLY A 106 0.82 -0.65 -9.13
C GLY A 106 2.06 -1.30 -8.53
N VAL A 107 1.94 -2.02 -7.43
CA VAL A 107 3.01 -2.86 -6.89
C VAL A 107 3.17 -4.05 -7.83
N THR A 108 3.95 -3.88 -8.88
CA THR A 108 4.05 -4.75 -10.05
C THR A 108 2.68 -4.96 -10.71
N SER A 109 1.96 -6.01 -10.35
CA SER A 109 0.73 -6.43 -11.02
C SER A 109 -0.50 -6.44 -10.12
N THR A 110 -0.44 -5.85 -8.92
CA THR A 110 -1.50 -6.00 -7.93
C THR A 110 -1.77 -4.73 -7.11
N GLN A 111 -2.86 -4.77 -6.37
CA GLN A 111 -3.21 -3.83 -5.31
C GLN A 111 -3.16 -4.58 -3.97
N PRO A 112 -2.00 -4.67 -3.32
CA PRO A 112 -1.79 -5.54 -2.16
C PRO A 112 -2.48 -5.06 -0.89
N ASN A 113 -2.67 -3.75 -0.75
CA ASN A 113 -3.31 -3.12 0.40
C ASN A 113 -4.44 -2.22 -0.08
N TRP A 114 -5.62 -2.38 0.52
CA TRP A 114 -6.79 -1.57 0.23
C TRP A 114 -7.38 -1.02 1.53
N ARG A 115 -7.36 0.32 1.71
CA ARG A 115 -7.91 1.02 2.88
C ARG A 115 -7.46 0.42 4.23
N ASN A 116 -6.21 -0.05 4.33
CA ASN A 116 -5.69 -0.58 5.59
C ASN A 116 -5.26 0.56 6.52
N LEU A 117 -5.89 0.69 7.68
CA LEU A 117 -5.49 1.69 8.66
C LEU A 117 -4.17 1.28 9.31
N GLN A 118 -3.24 2.23 9.44
CA GLN A 118 -1.94 1.98 10.06
C GLN A 118 -1.51 3.14 10.95
N LEU A 119 -0.93 2.80 12.11
CA LEU A 119 -0.23 3.71 12.99
C LEU A 119 1.25 3.32 12.99
N GLY A 120 2.09 4.15 12.40
CA GLY A 120 3.52 3.91 12.29
C GLY A 120 4.34 4.96 13.02
N TRP A 121 5.52 4.52 13.48
CA TRP A 121 6.56 5.42 13.98
C TRP A 121 7.88 5.09 13.29
N SER A 122 8.19 5.81 12.24
CA SER A 122 9.42 5.67 11.47
C SER A 122 10.58 6.36 12.20
N LEU A 123 11.69 5.64 12.36
CA LEU A 123 12.89 6.16 13.02
C LEU A 123 13.90 6.62 11.97
N HIS A 124 14.62 7.70 12.22
CA HIS A 124 15.66 8.20 11.31
C HIS A 124 16.80 7.15 11.14
N GLU A 125 17.31 6.65 12.26
CA GLU A 125 18.26 5.54 12.29
C GLU A 125 17.54 4.26 12.69
N SER A 126 17.12 3.49 11.70
CA SER A 126 16.54 2.17 11.93
C SER A 126 17.63 1.16 12.30
N ALA A 127 17.24 0.14 13.05
CA ALA A 127 18.13 -1.01 13.28
C ALA A 127 18.52 -1.67 11.95
N ALA A 128 19.61 -2.47 11.95
CA ALA A 128 20.00 -3.25 10.79
C ALA A 128 18.82 -4.12 10.33
N GLU A 129 18.45 -3.97 9.07
CA GLU A 129 17.32 -4.67 8.48
C GLU A 129 17.61 -6.16 8.36
N GLN A 130 16.69 -6.98 8.86
CA GLN A 130 16.82 -8.45 8.84
C GLN A 130 15.55 -9.06 8.25
N TRP A 131 15.68 -9.58 7.04
CA TRP A 131 14.62 -10.31 6.36
C TRP A 131 14.51 -11.73 6.90
N GLN A 132 13.28 -12.16 7.20
CA GLN A 132 12.94 -13.48 7.71
C GLN A 132 12.29 -14.31 6.62
N ASP A 133 12.76 -15.54 6.42
CA ASP A 133 12.17 -16.51 5.50
C ASP A 133 10.84 -17.02 6.07
N ARG A 134 9.73 -16.77 5.38
CA ARG A 134 8.37 -17.21 5.71
C ARG A 134 7.94 -18.45 4.91
N GLY A 135 8.89 -19.13 4.32
CA GLY A 135 8.69 -20.38 3.59
C GLY A 135 8.16 -20.18 2.17
N THR A 136 7.77 -21.30 1.58
CA THR A 136 7.28 -21.42 0.21
C THR A 136 5.82 -21.85 0.22
N PRO A 137 4.88 -21.06 -0.31
CA PRO A 137 3.49 -21.49 -0.47
C PRO A 137 3.41 -22.69 -1.44
N GLY A 138 3.10 -23.87 -0.92
CA GLY A 138 3.04 -25.11 -1.71
C GLY A 138 4.37 -25.47 -2.36
N ASN A 139 4.36 -25.63 -3.69
CA ASN A 139 5.56 -25.86 -4.50
C ASN A 139 5.79 -24.68 -5.48
N SER A 140 5.47 -23.47 -5.07
CA SER A 140 5.57 -22.31 -5.94
C SER A 140 7.00 -22.06 -6.41
N ARG A 141 7.10 -21.57 -7.63
CA ARG A 141 8.35 -21.07 -8.24
C ARG A 141 8.37 -19.56 -8.35
N MET A 142 7.20 -18.96 -8.22
CA MET A 142 7.04 -17.52 -8.24
C MET A 142 5.84 -17.11 -7.37
N ILE A 143 6.06 -16.13 -6.53
CA ILE A 143 4.98 -15.41 -5.85
C ILE A 143 4.55 -14.27 -6.77
N CYS A 144 3.49 -14.51 -7.53
CA CYS A 144 3.01 -13.55 -8.53
C CYS A 144 2.40 -12.32 -7.89
N THR A 145 1.72 -12.50 -6.76
CA THR A 145 1.00 -11.43 -6.05
C THR A 145 0.87 -11.74 -4.57
N LEU A 146 0.87 -10.68 -3.77
CA LEU A 146 0.49 -10.69 -2.36
C LEU A 146 -0.70 -9.75 -2.17
N CYS A 147 -1.64 -10.09 -1.29
CA CYS A 147 -2.81 -9.26 -0.98
C CYS A 147 -3.27 -9.47 0.45
N VAL A 148 -3.58 -8.37 1.14
CA VAL A 148 -4.15 -8.38 2.49
C VAL A 148 -5.67 -8.32 2.38
N TYR A 149 -6.35 -9.30 2.95
CA TYR A 149 -7.80 -9.37 2.94
C TYR A 149 -8.32 -10.02 4.22
N GLU A 150 -9.27 -9.36 4.88
CA GLU A 150 -9.95 -9.85 6.09
C GLU A 150 -9.03 -10.41 7.18
N GLY A 151 -7.95 -9.69 7.48
CA GLY A 151 -7.01 -10.04 8.55
C GLY A 151 -5.95 -11.08 8.17
N TRP A 152 -5.85 -11.43 6.87
CA TRP A 152 -4.92 -12.45 6.39
C TRP A 152 -4.12 -11.97 5.19
N LEU A 153 -2.89 -12.48 5.08
CA LEU A 153 -2.06 -12.32 3.89
C LEU A 153 -2.32 -13.49 2.92
N TYR A 154 -2.69 -13.17 1.69
CA TYR A 154 -2.86 -14.12 0.60
C TYR A 154 -1.73 -14.01 -0.43
N ALA A 155 -1.33 -15.15 -1.00
CA ALA A 155 -0.35 -15.24 -2.08
C ALA A 155 -0.94 -15.97 -3.28
N GLY A 156 -0.92 -15.34 -4.44
CA GLY A 156 -1.18 -15.98 -5.73
C GLY A 156 0.13 -16.44 -6.36
N VAL A 157 0.18 -17.66 -6.87
CA VAL A 157 1.44 -18.28 -7.29
C VAL A 157 1.40 -18.88 -8.68
N PHE A 158 2.60 -19.00 -9.28
CA PHE A 158 2.91 -19.91 -10.35
C PHE A 158 3.55 -21.16 -9.75
N ASP A 159 2.92 -22.31 -9.95
CA ASP A 159 3.36 -23.60 -9.43
C ASP A 159 3.60 -24.57 -10.62
N ASP A 160 4.87 -24.86 -10.90
CA ASP A 160 5.27 -25.73 -11.98
C ASP A 160 5.63 -27.16 -11.53
N ALA A 161 5.61 -27.42 -10.21
CA ALA A 161 6.15 -28.65 -9.62
C ALA A 161 5.08 -29.67 -9.24
N ARG A 162 3.80 -29.34 -9.34
CA ARG A 162 2.69 -30.19 -8.90
C ARG A 162 1.84 -30.64 -10.11
N ASP A 163 0.64 -30.10 -10.21
CA ASP A 163 -0.24 -30.28 -11.38
C ASP A 163 -0.12 -29.13 -12.37
N ASN A 164 0.87 -28.26 -12.17
CA ASN A 164 1.17 -27.05 -12.93
C ASN A 164 0.01 -26.05 -12.98
N LYS A 165 -0.84 -26.00 -11.94
CA LYS A 165 -1.95 -25.07 -11.83
C LYS A 165 -1.62 -23.94 -10.86
N GLY A 166 -1.98 -22.72 -11.25
CA GLY A 166 -1.92 -21.57 -10.36
C GLY A 166 -2.81 -21.75 -9.13
N ARG A 167 -2.34 -21.35 -7.95
CA ARG A 167 -3.04 -21.50 -6.68
C ARG A 167 -3.03 -20.22 -5.88
N VAL A 168 -3.95 -20.15 -4.92
CA VAL A 168 -3.94 -19.16 -3.86
C VAL A 168 -3.64 -19.85 -2.55
N TYR A 169 -2.76 -19.25 -1.78
CA TYR A 169 -2.45 -19.66 -0.41
C TYR A 169 -2.71 -18.51 0.56
N LYS A 170 -2.99 -18.86 1.80
CA LYS A 170 -3.17 -17.90 2.90
C LYS A 170 -2.13 -18.20 3.99
N LEU A 171 -1.47 -17.17 4.52
CA LEU A 171 -0.58 -17.30 5.67
C LEU A 171 -1.41 -17.55 6.93
N GLY A 172 -1.18 -18.67 7.62
CA GLY A 172 -1.83 -19.04 8.87
C GLY A 172 -1.11 -18.48 10.11
N GLU A 173 -1.69 -18.73 11.29
CA GLU A 173 -1.20 -18.20 12.57
C GLU A 173 0.19 -18.70 12.98
N ASN A 174 0.59 -19.88 12.52
CA ASN A 174 1.88 -20.51 12.83
C ASN A 174 2.88 -20.43 11.67
N ASP A 175 2.77 -19.41 10.84
CA ASP A 175 3.57 -19.22 9.62
C ASP A 175 3.43 -20.38 8.58
N GLU A 176 2.38 -21.19 8.66
CA GLU A 176 2.07 -22.20 7.64
C GLU A 176 1.27 -21.60 6.47
N TRP A 177 1.50 -22.10 5.27
CA TRP A 177 0.74 -21.71 4.08
C TRP A 177 -0.44 -22.66 3.84
N ILE A 178 -1.64 -22.15 4.01
CA ILE A 178 -2.92 -22.87 3.86
C ILE A 178 -3.38 -22.76 2.41
N ASP A 179 -3.59 -23.89 1.76
CA ASP A 179 -4.07 -23.98 0.37
C ASP A 179 -5.55 -23.53 0.26
N CYS A 180 -5.78 -22.44 -0.44
CA CYS A 180 -7.10 -21.86 -0.72
C CYS A 180 -7.65 -22.29 -2.11
N GLY A 181 -7.03 -23.27 -2.75
CA GLY A 181 -7.48 -23.82 -4.03
C GLY A 181 -6.90 -23.12 -5.25
N ASN A 182 -7.32 -23.61 -6.41
CA ASN A 182 -7.02 -23.03 -7.70
C ASN A 182 -8.31 -22.46 -8.31
N PRO A 183 -8.32 -21.20 -8.77
CA PRO A 183 -9.50 -20.59 -9.38
C PRO A 183 -9.90 -21.28 -10.69
N ASP A 184 -8.93 -21.63 -11.52
CA ASP A 184 -9.11 -22.40 -12.76
C ASP A 184 -7.93 -23.35 -13.04
N ASP A 185 -7.86 -23.87 -14.26
CA ASP A 185 -6.83 -24.83 -14.68
C ASP A 185 -5.59 -24.17 -15.28
N SER A 186 -5.52 -22.83 -15.36
CA SER A 186 -4.34 -22.11 -15.86
C SER A 186 -3.13 -22.25 -14.92
N ASN A 187 -1.94 -21.92 -15.41
CA ASN A 187 -0.70 -22.17 -14.68
C ASN A 187 -0.35 -21.13 -13.62
N SER A 188 -1.10 -20.00 -13.54
CA SER A 188 -0.79 -18.96 -12.53
C SER A 188 -2.01 -18.17 -12.09
N VAL A 189 -2.00 -17.78 -10.81
CA VAL A 189 -2.81 -16.70 -10.24
C VAL A 189 -1.94 -15.47 -10.18
N TRP A 190 -2.25 -14.45 -11.00
CA TRP A 190 -1.32 -13.37 -11.29
C TRP A 190 -1.57 -12.10 -10.46
N SER A 191 -2.82 -11.75 -10.23
CA SER A 191 -3.18 -10.61 -9.39
C SER A 191 -4.27 -11.00 -8.38
N LEU A 192 -4.16 -10.48 -7.17
CA LEU A 192 -5.15 -10.54 -6.10
C LEU A 192 -5.54 -9.12 -5.71
N ILE A 193 -6.83 -8.91 -5.40
CA ILE A 193 -7.37 -7.61 -5.03
C ILE A 193 -8.61 -7.74 -4.16
N GLU A 194 -8.75 -6.83 -3.20
CA GLU A 194 -10.03 -6.61 -2.54
C GLU A 194 -10.89 -5.62 -3.34
N TYR A 195 -12.12 -6.04 -3.67
CA TYR A 195 -13.11 -5.20 -4.34
C TYR A 195 -14.47 -5.41 -3.73
N LYS A 196 -15.13 -4.32 -3.29
CA LYS A 196 -16.46 -4.37 -2.64
C LYS A 196 -16.53 -5.40 -1.50
N GLY A 197 -15.48 -5.44 -0.65
CA GLY A 197 -15.41 -6.33 0.51
C GLY A 197 -15.30 -7.83 0.16
N LYS A 198 -14.81 -8.17 -1.04
CA LYS A 198 -14.54 -9.53 -1.49
C LYS A 198 -13.16 -9.63 -2.11
N LEU A 199 -12.53 -10.80 -1.95
CA LEU A 199 -11.24 -11.10 -2.59
C LEU A 199 -11.48 -11.62 -4.01
N TYR A 200 -10.77 -11.03 -4.98
CA TYR A 200 -10.76 -11.46 -6.38
C TYR A 200 -9.38 -11.89 -6.81
N ALA A 201 -9.32 -12.90 -7.67
CA ALA A 201 -8.11 -13.44 -8.25
C ALA A 201 -8.18 -13.37 -9.77
N SER A 202 -7.12 -12.90 -10.42
CA SER A 202 -6.97 -13.03 -11.87
C SER A 202 -6.12 -14.23 -12.23
N THR A 203 -6.41 -14.83 -13.37
CA THR A 203 -5.68 -16.00 -13.89
C THR A 203 -4.94 -15.68 -15.19
N MET A 204 -3.83 -16.37 -15.40
CA MET A 204 -2.97 -16.17 -16.55
C MET A 204 -2.33 -17.48 -17.00
N ARG A 205 -2.26 -17.68 -18.30
CA ARG A 205 -1.29 -18.62 -18.89
C ARG A 205 0.06 -17.91 -18.99
N TYR A 206 0.86 -18.03 -17.94
CA TYR A 206 2.17 -17.38 -17.89
C TYR A 206 3.20 -18.11 -18.75
N LYS A 207 3.87 -17.35 -19.64
CA LYS A 207 4.97 -17.82 -20.48
C LYS A 207 6.29 -17.64 -19.74
N ALA A 208 6.72 -18.68 -19.05
CA ALA A 208 7.79 -18.62 -18.06
C ALA A 208 9.19 -18.38 -18.65
N SER A 209 9.43 -18.70 -19.94
CA SER A 209 10.72 -18.49 -20.61
C SER A 209 11.19 -17.04 -20.58
N GLY A 210 10.27 -16.05 -20.56
CA GLY A 210 10.59 -14.64 -20.35
C GLY A 210 11.18 -14.31 -18.98
N SER A 211 11.08 -15.23 -18.01
CA SER A 211 11.58 -15.08 -16.64
C SER A 211 12.81 -15.92 -16.36
N ALA A 212 13.41 -16.55 -17.35
CA ALA A 212 14.47 -17.56 -17.21
C ALA A 212 14.05 -18.79 -16.40
N LEU A 213 12.75 -19.07 -16.32
CA LEU A 213 12.20 -20.34 -15.86
C LEU A 213 11.92 -21.27 -17.06
N PRO A 214 11.94 -22.60 -16.86
CA PRO A 214 11.40 -23.52 -17.85
C PRO A 214 9.95 -23.22 -18.16
N GLU A 215 9.53 -23.40 -19.41
CA GLU A 215 8.11 -23.28 -19.76
C GLU A 215 7.28 -24.33 -19.03
N SER A 216 6.12 -23.91 -18.53
CA SER A 216 5.16 -24.83 -17.95
C SER A 216 4.58 -25.76 -19.02
N PRO A 217 4.45 -27.07 -18.76
CA PRO A 217 3.72 -27.97 -19.65
C PRO A 217 2.22 -27.68 -19.69
N ASN A 218 1.71 -26.91 -18.72
CA ASN A 218 0.32 -26.51 -18.67
C ASN A 218 0.06 -25.34 -19.63
N MET A 219 -0.76 -25.59 -20.66
CA MET A 219 -1.12 -24.65 -21.70
C MET A 219 -2.58 -24.17 -21.60
N GLU A 220 -3.27 -24.49 -20.50
CA GLU A 220 -4.65 -24.06 -20.29
C GLU A 220 -4.74 -22.53 -20.21
N PRO A 221 -5.73 -21.93 -20.88
CA PRO A 221 -5.87 -20.48 -20.90
C PRO A 221 -6.33 -19.95 -19.54
N GLY A 222 -5.78 -18.79 -19.15
CA GLY A 222 -6.31 -17.95 -18.10
C GLY A 222 -7.25 -16.89 -18.68
N GLY A 223 -7.02 -15.62 -18.33
CA GLY A 223 -7.79 -14.48 -18.85
C GLY A 223 -9.13 -14.29 -18.14
N LYS A 224 -9.24 -14.80 -16.92
CA LYS A 224 -10.47 -14.77 -16.12
C LYS A 224 -10.23 -14.15 -14.76
N ILE A 225 -11.33 -13.67 -14.16
CA ILE A 225 -11.37 -13.11 -12.83
C ILE A 225 -12.35 -13.95 -12.00
N TYR A 226 -11.89 -14.41 -10.85
CA TYR A 226 -12.67 -15.23 -9.94
C TYR A 226 -12.84 -14.54 -8.60
N ARG A 227 -14.02 -14.75 -7.98
CA ARG A 227 -14.32 -14.30 -6.62
C ARG A 227 -14.12 -15.45 -5.64
N TYR A 228 -13.47 -15.15 -4.52
CA TYR A 228 -13.27 -16.10 -3.42
C TYR A 228 -14.56 -16.30 -2.62
N GLU A 229 -14.97 -17.56 -2.43
CA GLU A 229 -16.17 -17.93 -1.69
C GLU A 229 -15.84 -18.58 -0.33
N GLY A 230 -14.53 -18.68 0.01
CA GLY A 230 -14.05 -19.31 1.23
C GLY A 230 -13.52 -20.73 1.03
N GLY A 231 -12.70 -21.18 1.98
CA GLY A 231 -12.08 -22.50 1.95
C GLY A 231 -11.19 -22.69 0.71
N ARG A 232 -11.63 -23.50 -0.24
CA ARG A 232 -10.96 -23.73 -1.53
C ARG A 232 -11.84 -23.42 -2.73
N THR A 233 -12.90 -22.64 -2.52
CA THR A 233 -13.95 -22.42 -3.52
C THR A 233 -13.81 -21.04 -4.14
N TRP A 234 -13.87 -21.01 -5.48
CA TRP A 234 -13.82 -19.82 -6.31
C TRP A 234 -14.97 -19.84 -7.30
N SER A 235 -15.65 -18.73 -7.51
CA SER A 235 -16.68 -18.57 -8.53
C SER A 235 -16.20 -17.64 -9.64
N LEU A 236 -16.49 -17.99 -10.89
CA LEU A 236 -16.20 -17.13 -12.03
C LEU A 236 -16.97 -15.81 -11.88
N PHE A 237 -16.25 -14.70 -11.91
CA PHE A 237 -16.82 -13.36 -11.89
C PHE A 237 -16.90 -12.76 -13.30
N ALA A 238 -15.79 -12.82 -14.06
CA ALA A 238 -15.72 -12.28 -15.41
C ALA A 238 -14.65 -12.97 -16.26
N GLU A 239 -14.82 -12.90 -17.57
CA GLU A 239 -13.77 -13.25 -18.56
C GLU A 239 -13.33 -11.98 -19.28
N VAL A 240 -12.01 -11.83 -19.47
CA VAL A 240 -11.46 -10.71 -20.24
C VAL A 240 -11.54 -11.05 -21.72
N PRO A 241 -12.22 -10.23 -22.54
CA PRO A 241 -12.46 -10.57 -23.95
C PRO A 241 -11.19 -10.82 -24.75
N GLY A 242 -11.10 -11.98 -25.40
CA GLY A 242 -10.01 -12.31 -26.31
C GLY A 242 -8.63 -12.47 -25.69
N SER A 243 -8.53 -12.62 -24.37
CA SER A 243 -7.26 -12.75 -23.65
C SER A 243 -7.14 -14.08 -22.90
N ASP A 244 -5.93 -14.65 -22.85
CA ASP A 244 -5.56 -15.78 -22.01
C ASP A 244 -4.79 -15.34 -20.74
N SER A 245 -4.80 -14.03 -20.44
CA SER A 245 -4.01 -13.46 -19.35
C SER A 245 -4.58 -12.16 -18.82
N VAL A 246 -4.75 -12.06 -17.49
CA VAL A 246 -5.03 -10.80 -16.78
C VAL A 246 -3.85 -10.48 -15.89
N ALA A 247 -3.14 -9.39 -16.20
CA ALA A 247 -1.87 -9.08 -15.54
C ALA A 247 -1.99 -8.14 -14.35
N SER A 248 -2.90 -7.20 -14.38
CA SER A 248 -3.05 -6.23 -13.30
C SER A 248 -4.52 -5.91 -13.07
N MET A 249 -4.85 -5.70 -11.80
CA MET A 249 -6.16 -5.23 -11.38
C MET A 249 -5.99 -4.07 -10.39
N VAL A 250 -6.89 -3.09 -10.46
CA VAL A 250 -6.97 -1.96 -9.53
C VAL A 250 -8.42 -1.53 -9.34
N VAL A 251 -8.78 -1.07 -8.15
CA VAL A 251 -10.08 -0.40 -7.93
C VAL A 251 -9.95 1.06 -8.31
N TYR A 252 -10.82 1.52 -9.20
CA TYR A 252 -10.86 2.91 -9.63
C TYR A 252 -12.29 3.37 -9.87
N GLN A 253 -12.69 4.48 -9.23
CA GLN A 253 -14.04 5.06 -9.31
C GLN A 253 -15.15 4.01 -9.09
N GLY A 254 -14.98 3.16 -8.07
CA GLY A 254 -15.94 2.14 -7.69
C GLY A 254 -16.07 0.95 -8.63
N LYS A 255 -15.25 0.87 -9.69
CA LYS A 255 -15.16 -0.27 -10.62
C LYS A 255 -13.87 -1.07 -10.42
N LEU A 256 -13.91 -2.35 -10.76
CA LEU A 256 -12.73 -3.20 -10.86
C LEU A 256 -12.14 -3.04 -12.26
N ILE A 257 -10.97 -2.44 -12.35
CA ILE A 257 -10.25 -2.30 -13.62
C ILE A 257 -9.30 -3.49 -13.77
N ALA A 258 -9.35 -4.14 -14.92
CA ALA A 258 -8.49 -5.27 -15.25
C ALA A 258 -7.77 -5.02 -16.59
N MET A 259 -6.52 -5.43 -16.66
CA MET A 259 -5.65 -5.26 -17.81
C MET A 259 -5.17 -6.62 -18.31
N SER A 260 -5.31 -6.87 -19.59
CA SER A 260 -4.71 -8.05 -20.23
C SER A 260 -3.23 -7.83 -20.55
N PHE A 261 -2.45 -8.92 -20.64
CA PHE A 261 -0.98 -8.84 -20.72
C PHE A 261 -0.43 -9.09 -22.13
N TYR A 262 -0.77 -10.24 -22.72
CA TYR A 262 -0.23 -10.60 -24.04
C TYR A 262 -1.07 -10.04 -25.18
N THR A 263 -2.33 -9.77 -24.93
CA THR A 263 -3.25 -9.11 -25.85
C THR A 263 -3.59 -7.75 -25.29
N PRO A 264 -3.36 -6.62 -25.99
CA PRO A 264 -3.69 -5.31 -25.46
C PRO A 264 -5.18 -5.17 -25.14
N GLY A 265 -5.50 -4.58 -23.98
CA GLY A 265 -6.88 -4.30 -23.55
C GLY A 265 -6.97 -3.96 -22.07
N VAL A 266 -7.81 -2.98 -21.75
CA VAL A 266 -8.16 -2.56 -20.38
C VAL A 266 -9.67 -2.55 -20.28
N TYR A 267 -10.19 -3.13 -19.21
CA TYR A 267 -11.62 -3.34 -19.03
C TYR A 267 -12.06 -2.91 -17.64
N ALA A 268 -13.22 -2.27 -17.55
CA ALA A 268 -13.83 -1.88 -16.28
C ALA A 268 -15.05 -2.76 -16.00
N TYR A 269 -15.09 -3.33 -14.80
CA TYR A 269 -16.18 -4.18 -14.35
C TYR A 269 -16.93 -3.54 -13.19
N ASP A 270 -18.26 -3.57 -13.25
CA ASP A 270 -19.09 -3.27 -12.11
C ASP A 270 -19.21 -4.49 -11.16
N GLU A 271 -19.90 -4.33 -10.04
CA GLU A 271 -20.07 -5.39 -9.03
C GLU A 271 -20.85 -6.63 -9.52
N THR A 272 -21.56 -6.51 -10.62
CA THR A 272 -22.32 -7.62 -11.24
C THR A 272 -21.52 -8.35 -12.32
N GLY A 273 -20.33 -7.87 -12.67
CA GLY A 273 -19.50 -8.37 -13.76
C GLY A 273 -19.82 -7.75 -15.12
N GLY A 274 -20.64 -6.69 -15.14
CA GLY A 274 -20.88 -5.89 -16.35
C GLY A 274 -19.57 -5.25 -16.82
N CYS A 275 -19.22 -5.45 -18.10
CA CYS A 275 -17.94 -5.10 -18.69
C CYS A 275 -18.03 -3.89 -19.61
N GLU A 276 -17.15 -2.93 -19.43
CA GLU A 276 -16.91 -1.81 -20.33
C GLU A 276 -15.47 -1.89 -20.87
N ASP A 277 -15.32 -1.82 -22.19
CA ASP A 277 -14.01 -1.81 -22.84
C ASP A 277 -13.45 -0.39 -22.83
N LEU A 278 -12.33 -0.20 -22.10
CA LEU A 278 -11.62 1.08 -22.02
C LEU A 278 -10.57 1.23 -23.14
N GLY A 279 -10.45 0.25 -24.04
CA GLY A 279 -9.44 0.20 -25.08
C GLY A 279 -8.05 -0.08 -24.53
N ALA A 280 -7.06 0.02 -25.42
CA ALA A 280 -5.65 -0.06 -25.06
C ALA A 280 -4.96 1.27 -25.37
N PRO A 281 -3.96 1.69 -24.56
CA PRO A 281 -3.23 2.92 -24.84
C PRO A 281 -2.32 2.82 -26.06
N GLY A 282 -1.84 3.97 -26.52
CA GLY A 282 -0.81 4.08 -27.54
C GLY A 282 -1.29 3.96 -28.98
N PRO A 283 -0.35 4.00 -29.94
CA PRO A 283 -0.67 4.00 -31.36
C PRO A 283 -1.46 2.74 -31.75
N GLU A 284 -2.59 2.96 -32.43
CA GLU A 284 -3.48 1.87 -32.92
C GLU A 284 -4.02 0.91 -31.84
N GLY A 285 -3.94 1.28 -30.53
CA GLY A 285 -4.41 0.43 -29.43
C GLY A 285 -3.68 -0.91 -29.31
N LYS A 286 -2.41 -0.97 -29.70
CA LYS A 286 -1.60 -2.22 -29.73
C LYS A 286 -0.46 -2.24 -28.73
N THR A 287 -0.39 -1.24 -27.86
CA THR A 287 0.70 -1.13 -26.89
C THR A 287 0.58 -2.17 -25.80
N ARG A 288 1.64 -2.94 -25.58
CA ARG A 288 1.74 -3.88 -24.47
C ARG A 288 1.88 -3.12 -23.15
N THR A 289 1.09 -3.52 -22.17
CA THR A 289 0.96 -2.86 -20.88
C THR A 289 1.39 -3.78 -19.73
N MET A 290 1.83 -3.21 -18.60
CA MET A 290 2.39 -3.96 -17.49
C MET A 290 1.70 -3.75 -16.17
N THR A 291 1.35 -2.52 -15.81
CA THR A 291 0.86 -2.19 -14.48
C THR A 291 -0.15 -1.05 -14.51
N LEU A 292 -1.07 -1.06 -13.56
CA LEU A 292 -2.09 -0.03 -13.33
C LEU A 292 -1.87 0.64 -11.98
N ALA A 293 -2.11 1.94 -11.90
CA ALA A 293 -2.14 2.68 -10.63
C ALA A 293 -3.18 3.79 -10.68
N THR A 294 -3.54 4.33 -9.53
CA THR A 294 -4.39 5.52 -9.39
C THR A 294 -3.61 6.66 -8.77
N TYR A 295 -3.76 7.85 -9.33
CA TYR A 295 -3.12 9.07 -8.81
C TYR A 295 -3.90 10.30 -9.25
N ARG A 296 -4.23 11.20 -8.32
CA ARG A 296 -4.95 12.46 -8.56
C ARG A 296 -6.17 12.28 -9.47
N GLU A 297 -7.11 11.45 -9.03
CA GLU A 297 -8.37 11.16 -9.73
C GLU A 297 -8.20 10.53 -11.14
N ARG A 298 -7.00 10.07 -11.54
CA ARG A 298 -6.75 9.43 -12.83
C ARG A 298 -6.21 8.01 -12.67
N LEU A 299 -6.55 7.16 -13.64
CA LEU A 299 -5.98 5.83 -13.83
C LEU A 299 -4.73 5.95 -14.70
N TYR A 300 -3.60 5.47 -14.20
CA TYR A 300 -2.32 5.44 -14.90
C TYR A 300 -1.98 4.01 -15.35
N ILE A 301 -1.33 3.89 -16.51
CA ILE A 301 -0.88 2.62 -17.06
C ILE A 301 0.56 2.73 -17.55
N GLY A 302 1.40 1.80 -17.11
CA GLY A 302 2.77 1.63 -17.55
C GLY A 302 2.85 0.71 -18.77
N CYS A 303 3.64 1.11 -19.77
CA CYS A 303 3.76 0.40 -21.04
C CYS A 303 5.17 -0.11 -21.27
N ASN A 304 5.28 -1.13 -22.13
CA ASN A 304 6.54 -1.66 -22.61
C ASN A 304 6.90 -1.11 -24.00
N GLU A 305 8.08 -1.50 -24.51
CA GLU A 305 8.52 -1.22 -25.87
C GLU A 305 8.64 0.29 -26.15
N LEU A 306 9.19 1.04 -25.18
CA LEU A 306 9.43 2.49 -25.26
C LEU A 306 8.16 3.34 -25.41
N GLN A 307 6.99 2.79 -25.05
CA GLN A 307 5.72 3.51 -25.20
C GLN A 307 5.41 4.46 -24.04
N GLY A 308 6.10 4.34 -22.89
CA GLY A 308 5.97 5.26 -21.76
C GLY A 308 4.75 5.02 -20.89
N VAL A 309 4.14 6.11 -20.44
CA VAL A 309 3.00 6.12 -19.52
C VAL A 309 1.80 6.81 -20.17
N TYR A 310 0.62 6.30 -19.89
CA TYR A 310 -0.64 6.92 -20.26
C TYR A 310 -1.55 7.05 -19.05
N SER A 311 -2.49 7.99 -19.09
CA SER A 311 -3.53 8.12 -18.07
C SER A 311 -4.90 8.36 -18.70
N ARG A 312 -5.97 8.10 -17.93
CA ARG A 312 -7.34 8.45 -18.30
C ARG A 312 -8.23 8.60 -17.06
N THR A 313 -9.40 9.20 -17.24
CA THR A 313 -10.58 8.95 -16.40
C THR A 313 -11.48 7.90 -17.08
N LEU A 314 -12.59 7.50 -16.46
CA LEU A 314 -13.53 6.58 -17.13
C LEU A 314 -14.18 7.19 -18.38
N ASP A 315 -14.39 8.51 -18.36
CA ASP A 315 -15.11 9.26 -19.41
C ASP A 315 -14.19 9.83 -20.50
N GLU A 316 -12.85 9.69 -20.36
CA GLU A 316 -11.86 10.25 -21.29
C GLU A 316 -11.11 9.15 -22.02
N ASP A 317 -10.52 9.46 -23.19
CA ASP A 317 -9.56 8.58 -23.86
C ASP A 317 -8.20 8.60 -23.19
N TRP A 318 -7.34 7.63 -23.56
CA TRP A 318 -5.97 7.55 -23.07
C TRP A 318 -5.14 8.76 -23.48
N VAL A 319 -4.61 9.47 -22.51
CA VAL A 319 -3.72 10.64 -22.67
C VAL A 319 -2.27 10.17 -22.43
N TYR A 320 -1.38 10.55 -23.34
CA TYR A 320 0.05 10.26 -23.18
C TYR A 320 0.69 11.16 -22.12
N GLU A 321 1.34 10.53 -21.12
CA GLU A 321 1.97 11.18 -19.96
C GLU A 321 3.50 11.19 -20.03
N GLY A 322 4.05 10.89 -21.19
CA GLY A 322 5.49 10.95 -21.41
C GLY A 322 6.24 9.63 -21.23
N LYS A 323 7.52 9.68 -21.52
CA LYS A 323 8.50 8.62 -21.31
C LYS A 323 9.86 9.23 -21.02
N VAL A 324 10.74 8.42 -20.44
CA VAL A 324 12.15 8.78 -20.28
C VAL A 324 12.98 8.07 -21.35
N GLU A 325 13.97 8.76 -21.89
CA GLU A 325 14.90 8.20 -22.87
C GLU A 325 15.60 6.95 -22.30
N LYS A 326 15.72 5.89 -23.10
CA LYS A 326 16.24 4.58 -22.73
C LYS A 326 15.43 3.79 -21.71
N CYS A 327 14.23 4.22 -21.36
CA CYS A 327 13.28 3.47 -20.57
C CYS A 327 12.44 2.60 -21.51
N ASP A 328 12.63 1.30 -21.46
CA ASP A 328 11.94 0.35 -22.35
C ASP A 328 10.64 -0.18 -21.72
N GLN A 329 10.62 -0.37 -20.41
CA GLN A 329 9.50 -0.97 -19.69
C GLN A 329 9.22 -0.25 -18.38
N VAL A 330 7.93 -0.06 -18.08
CA VAL A 330 7.44 0.46 -16.80
C VAL A 330 6.73 -0.67 -16.07
N TYR A 331 7.29 -1.13 -14.95
CA TYR A 331 6.80 -2.32 -14.24
C TYR A 331 5.99 -2.05 -12.99
N CYS A 332 6.23 -0.94 -12.32
CA CYS A 332 5.54 -0.61 -11.10
C CYS A 332 5.36 0.90 -10.92
N PHE A 333 4.36 1.25 -10.10
CA PHE A 333 4.12 2.60 -9.62
C PHE A 333 4.04 2.63 -8.10
N ALA A 334 4.35 3.78 -7.52
CA ALA A 334 4.04 4.10 -6.13
C ALA A 334 3.64 5.56 -5.99
N VAL A 335 2.83 5.87 -4.99
CA VAL A 335 2.64 7.25 -4.53
C VAL A 335 3.38 7.40 -3.21
N TYR A 336 4.28 8.38 -3.15
CA TYR A 336 5.11 8.66 -1.99
C TYR A 336 5.38 10.15 -1.88
N HIS A 337 5.19 10.72 -0.70
CA HIS A 337 5.22 12.17 -0.45
C HIS A 337 4.36 12.96 -1.45
N ASN A 338 3.19 12.41 -1.78
CA ASN A 338 2.23 12.96 -2.75
C ASN A 338 2.70 13.02 -4.21
N ASP A 339 3.83 12.40 -4.54
CA ASP A 339 4.36 12.28 -5.89
C ASP A 339 4.09 10.89 -6.47
N LEU A 340 3.79 10.82 -7.78
CA LEU A 340 3.73 9.57 -8.52
C LEU A 340 5.13 9.16 -8.95
N LEU A 341 5.54 7.98 -8.55
CA LEU A 341 6.82 7.37 -8.91
C LEU A 341 6.60 6.17 -9.81
N MET A 342 7.55 5.89 -10.71
CA MET A 342 7.57 4.66 -11.51
C MET A 342 8.92 3.98 -11.47
N GLY A 343 8.92 2.64 -11.49
CA GLY A 343 10.11 1.81 -11.62
C GLY A 343 10.25 1.26 -13.04
N VAL A 344 11.46 1.24 -13.56
CA VAL A 344 11.73 0.99 -14.99
C VAL A 344 12.86 0.01 -15.26
N TRP A 345 12.93 -0.45 -16.53
CA TRP A 345 14.00 -1.20 -17.19
C TRP A 345 14.62 -0.35 -18.32
N PRO A 346 15.92 -0.43 -18.71
CA PRO A 346 16.92 -1.46 -18.34
C PRO A 346 17.87 -1.07 -17.20
N GLU A 347 17.74 0.06 -16.60
CA GLU A 347 18.45 0.45 -15.39
C GLU A 347 17.44 0.47 -14.26
N ALA A 348 17.69 -0.15 -13.10
CA ALA A 348 16.76 -0.15 -11.98
C ALA A 348 16.60 1.26 -11.39
N ARG A 349 16.00 2.13 -12.19
CA ARG A 349 15.81 3.56 -11.93
C ARG A 349 14.40 3.81 -11.46
N MET A 350 14.27 4.62 -10.43
CA MET A 350 13.01 5.25 -10.06
C MET A 350 12.91 6.62 -10.69
N LEU A 351 11.73 6.96 -11.18
CA LEU A 351 11.42 8.23 -11.82
C LEU A 351 10.21 8.86 -11.16
N ARG A 352 10.21 10.20 -11.02
CA ARG A 352 9.12 10.99 -10.46
C ARG A 352 8.41 11.77 -11.56
N TYR A 353 7.08 11.77 -11.53
CA TYR A 353 6.25 12.56 -12.43
C TYR A 353 6.23 14.03 -12.01
N GLU A 354 6.61 14.91 -12.92
CA GLU A 354 6.65 16.37 -12.69
C GLU A 354 5.44 17.11 -13.31
N GLY A 355 4.51 16.36 -13.92
CA GLY A 355 3.47 16.95 -14.76
C GLY A 355 3.94 17.20 -16.20
N ASP A 356 3.02 17.61 -17.07
CA ASP A 356 3.30 18.00 -18.46
C ASP A 356 4.19 17.03 -19.24
N LYS A 357 3.99 15.72 -19.03
CA LYS A 357 4.75 14.63 -19.67
C LYS A 357 6.23 14.56 -19.29
N GLN A 358 6.61 15.20 -18.19
CA GLN A 358 7.98 15.22 -17.71
C GLN A 358 8.18 14.24 -16.55
N TRP A 359 9.31 13.55 -16.59
CA TRP A 359 9.75 12.62 -15.54
C TRP A 359 11.18 12.93 -15.14
N SER A 360 11.42 13.11 -13.86
CA SER A 360 12.76 13.37 -13.30
C SER A 360 13.33 12.12 -12.64
N ASN A 361 14.66 12.09 -12.52
CA ASN A 361 15.36 10.98 -11.87
C ASN A 361 15.12 11.01 -10.35
N TYR A 362 14.73 9.85 -9.78
CA TYR A 362 14.52 9.64 -8.35
C TYR A 362 15.49 8.62 -7.76
N GLY A 363 16.56 8.29 -8.50
CA GLY A 363 17.67 7.44 -8.09
C GLY A 363 17.74 6.08 -8.76
N LEU A 364 18.84 5.38 -8.49
CA LEU A 364 19.19 4.06 -9.03
C LEU A 364 19.33 3.06 -7.89
N MET A 365 18.82 1.85 -8.06
CA MET A 365 18.98 0.75 -7.11
C MET A 365 20.23 -0.07 -7.44
N GLY A 366 21.40 0.43 -7.01
CA GLY A 366 22.68 -0.23 -7.21
C GLY A 366 23.03 -0.43 -8.70
N SER A 367 23.49 -1.63 -9.05
CA SER A 367 23.77 -2.04 -10.43
C SER A 367 22.69 -2.95 -11.01
N GLU A 368 21.51 -2.97 -10.40
CA GLU A 368 20.38 -3.77 -10.85
C GLU A 368 19.84 -3.25 -12.19
N LEU A 369 19.06 -4.08 -12.88
CA LEU A 369 18.56 -3.75 -14.22
C LEU A 369 17.11 -3.28 -14.22
N GLU A 370 16.32 -3.63 -13.21
CA GLU A 370 14.90 -3.33 -13.19
C GLU A 370 14.34 -3.23 -11.78
N VAL A 371 13.45 -2.29 -11.57
CA VAL A 371 12.59 -2.24 -10.39
C VAL A 371 11.33 -3.03 -10.68
N MET A 372 11.14 -4.15 -9.96
CA MET A 372 10.03 -5.05 -10.16
C MET A 372 8.83 -4.69 -9.30
N GLY A 373 9.00 -4.64 -7.98
CA GLY A 373 7.98 -4.25 -7.03
C GLY A 373 8.41 -3.04 -6.23
N ILE A 374 7.48 -2.17 -5.86
CA ILE A 374 7.72 -1.00 -5.04
C ILE A 374 6.64 -0.87 -3.98
N SER A 375 7.01 -0.66 -2.72
CA SER A 375 6.04 -0.54 -1.62
C SER A 375 6.46 0.53 -0.63
N MET A 376 5.51 1.33 -0.19
CA MET A 376 5.68 2.19 0.97
C MET A 376 5.41 1.36 2.24
N PHE A 377 6.38 1.35 3.16
CA PHE A 377 6.31 0.65 4.43
C PHE A 377 6.76 1.57 5.56
N ASN A 378 5.85 1.85 6.49
CA ASN A 378 6.07 2.68 7.66
C ASN A 378 6.81 4.00 7.35
N GLY A 379 6.33 4.74 6.35
CA GLY A 379 6.90 6.02 5.94
C GLY A 379 8.17 5.95 5.10
N LYS A 380 8.68 4.77 4.76
CA LYS A 380 9.85 4.57 3.90
C LYS A 380 9.49 3.82 2.64
N LEU A 381 10.25 4.02 1.56
CA LEU A 381 10.01 3.36 0.28
C LEU A 381 11.00 2.22 0.07
N TYR A 382 10.47 1.03 -0.35
CA TYR A 382 11.25 -0.18 -0.60
C TYR A 382 11.01 -0.67 -2.02
N GLY A 383 12.08 -1.02 -2.74
CA GLY A 383 12.02 -1.53 -4.11
C GLY A 383 12.68 -2.89 -4.26
N GLY A 384 11.97 -3.84 -4.86
CA GLY A 384 12.46 -5.14 -5.25
C GLY A 384 13.00 -5.12 -6.67
N THR A 385 14.09 -5.83 -6.94
CA THR A 385 14.81 -5.71 -8.21
C THR A 385 15.12 -7.05 -8.86
N LEU A 386 15.60 -6.98 -10.11
CA LEU A 386 16.31 -8.01 -10.84
C LEU A 386 17.63 -7.43 -11.42
N PRO A 387 18.67 -8.23 -11.70
CA PRO A 387 18.75 -9.70 -11.69
C PRO A 387 19.19 -10.30 -10.36
N GLY A 388 19.51 -9.49 -9.35
CA GLY A 388 20.08 -9.95 -8.10
C GLY A 388 19.08 -10.55 -7.13
N GLY A 389 17.78 -10.23 -7.26
CA GLY A 389 16.77 -10.58 -6.26
C GLY A 389 16.97 -9.79 -4.96
N HIS A 390 17.32 -8.52 -5.11
CA HIS A 390 17.63 -7.59 -4.01
C HIS A 390 16.41 -6.76 -3.65
N VAL A 391 16.41 -6.25 -2.40
CA VAL A 391 15.52 -5.17 -1.95
C VAL A 391 16.37 -3.99 -1.58
N TYR A 392 16.00 -2.82 -2.07
CA TYR A 392 16.60 -1.54 -1.72
C TYR A 392 15.60 -0.68 -0.96
N ARG A 393 16.12 0.13 -0.04
CA ARG A 393 15.37 1.15 0.69
C ARG A 393 15.84 2.53 0.25
N TYR A 394 14.89 3.43 -0.01
CA TYR A 394 15.20 4.83 -0.29
C TYR A 394 15.81 5.51 0.94
N ALA A 395 16.91 6.23 0.75
CA ALA A 395 17.66 6.91 1.80
C ALA A 395 17.61 8.44 1.70
N GLY A 396 16.84 8.99 0.73
CA GLY A 396 16.78 10.43 0.45
C GLY A 396 17.71 10.84 -0.68
N ASP A 397 17.51 12.02 -1.24
CA ASP A 397 18.35 12.66 -2.26
C ASP A 397 18.72 11.78 -3.47
N GLY A 398 17.82 10.85 -3.84
CA GLY A 398 18.04 9.92 -4.94
C GLY A 398 18.90 8.71 -4.59
N GLU A 399 19.31 8.56 -3.34
CA GLU A 399 20.12 7.45 -2.86
C GLU A 399 19.25 6.26 -2.42
N TRP A 400 19.71 5.05 -2.78
CA TRP A 400 19.06 3.79 -2.41
C TRP A 400 20.08 2.87 -1.75
N THR A 401 19.77 2.37 -0.55
CA THR A 401 20.62 1.46 0.21
C THR A 401 20.11 0.03 0.13
N LEU A 402 21.00 -0.94 0.02
CA LEU A 402 20.65 -2.35 0.03
C LEU A 402 20.06 -2.74 1.39
N SER A 403 18.81 -3.19 1.37
CA SER A 403 18.06 -3.69 2.52
C SER A 403 18.25 -5.21 2.71
N GLY A 404 18.25 -5.96 1.62
CA GLY A 404 18.42 -7.40 1.69
C GLY A 404 18.61 -8.08 0.34
N VAL A 405 19.12 -9.31 0.39
CA VAL A 405 19.25 -10.23 -0.74
C VAL A 405 18.34 -11.41 -0.47
N LEU A 406 17.20 -11.51 -1.18
CA LEU A 406 16.15 -12.49 -0.89
C LEU A 406 16.26 -13.76 -1.75
N GLU A 407 16.98 -13.67 -2.87
CA GLU A 407 17.30 -14.82 -3.71
C GLU A 407 18.82 -15.07 -3.68
N PRO A 408 19.26 -16.28 -3.28
CA PRO A 408 20.68 -16.58 -3.22
C PRO A 408 21.32 -16.52 -4.61
N GLU A 409 22.60 -16.17 -4.66
CA GLU A 409 23.33 -16.14 -5.91
C GLU A 409 23.34 -17.53 -6.57
N ASN A 410 22.94 -17.57 -7.84
CA ASN A 410 22.94 -18.78 -8.65
C ASN A 410 23.36 -18.43 -10.07
N PRO A 411 24.57 -18.87 -10.52
CA PRO A 411 25.10 -18.52 -11.84
C PRO A 411 24.26 -19.09 -13.00
N ASP A 412 23.45 -20.13 -12.76
CA ASP A 412 22.62 -20.76 -13.76
C ASP A 412 21.27 -20.02 -13.95
N ILE A 413 20.96 -19.06 -13.08
CA ILE A 413 19.71 -18.30 -13.11
C ILE A 413 20.01 -16.84 -13.33
N ARG A 414 19.79 -16.39 -14.56
CA ARG A 414 20.11 -15.03 -14.99
C ARG A 414 19.28 -13.95 -14.29
N TYR A 415 17.97 -14.20 -14.03
CA TYR A 415 17.02 -13.22 -13.51
C TYR A 415 16.35 -13.73 -12.24
N ARG A 416 16.94 -13.46 -11.09
CA ARG A 416 16.33 -13.60 -9.77
C ARG A 416 15.58 -12.31 -9.47
N ARG A 417 14.40 -12.42 -8.88
CA ARG A 417 13.52 -11.25 -8.70
C ARG A 417 12.90 -11.20 -7.33
N VAL A 418 12.74 -9.99 -6.82
CA VAL A 418 11.75 -9.68 -5.79
C VAL A 418 10.58 -9.00 -6.49
N TRP A 419 9.45 -9.70 -6.59
CA TRP A 419 8.37 -9.35 -7.51
C TRP A 419 7.22 -8.63 -6.82
N SER A 420 6.58 -9.25 -5.83
CA SER A 420 5.40 -8.74 -5.15
C SER A 420 5.72 -8.28 -3.73
N MET A 421 5.03 -7.26 -3.24
CA MET A 421 5.17 -6.76 -1.87
C MET A 421 3.80 -6.43 -1.28
N ALA A 422 3.66 -6.57 0.06
CA ALA A 422 2.47 -6.17 0.81
C ALA A 422 2.85 -5.81 2.26
N VAL A 423 2.09 -4.92 2.90
CA VAL A 423 2.22 -4.61 4.33
C VAL A 423 1.17 -5.37 5.11
N TYR A 424 1.59 -6.25 6.03
CA TYR A 424 0.71 -7.11 6.82
C TYR A 424 1.28 -7.36 8.21
N GLY A 425 0.46 -7.32 9.26
CA GLY A 425 0.88 -7.63 10.64
C GLY A 425 2.00 -6.73 11.18
N GLY A 426 2.11 -5.50 10.68
CA GLY A 426 3.20 -4.58 11.02
C GLY A 426 4.54 -4.92 10.37
N GLU A 427 4.56 -5.75 9.33
CA GLU A 427 5.75 -6.16 8.56
C GLU A 427 5.58 -5.90 7.07
N LEU A 428 6.68 -5.67 6.36
CA LEU A 428 6.73 -5.68 4.90
C LEU A 428 7.00 -7.11 4.42
N TYR A 429 6.12 -7.65 3.61
CA TYR A 429 6.27 -8.95 2.97
C TYR A 429 6.71 -8.79 1.52
N ALA A 430 7.56 -9.71 1.05
CA ALA A 430 8.08 -9.71 -0.30
C ALA A 430 8.11 -11.14 -0.87
N GLY A 431 7.63 -11.28 -2.11
CA GLY A 431 7.59 -12.55 -2.83
C GLY A 431 8.65 -12.63 -3.90
N THR A 432 9.25 -13.81 -4.08
CA THR A 432 10.42 -14.01 -4.94
C THR A 432 10.19 -14.97 -6.12
N LEU A 433 11.14 -14.95 -7.06
CA LEU A 433 11.31 -15.83 -8.21
C LEU A 433 12.82 -16.02 -8.45
N PRO A 434 13.34 -17.25 -8.67
CA PRO A 434 12.65 -18.52 -8.90
C PRO A 434 12.45 -19.35 -7.62
N GLY A 435 12.86 -18.86 -6.46
CA GLY A 435 12.74 -19.59 -5.20
C GLY A 435 11.30 -19.80 -4.76
N GLY A 436 10.37 -18.97 -5.23
CA GLY A 436 8.96 -19.04 -4.86
C GLY A 436 8.73 -18.85 -3.36
N LYS A 437 9.59 -18.10 -2.70
CA LYS A 437 9.55 -17.84 -1.26
C LYS A 437 8.87 -16.54 -0.95
N VAL A 438 8.34 -16.46 0.26
CA VAL A 438 7.89 -15.23 0.89
C VAL A 438 8.84 -14.87 2.02
N TRP A 439 9.24 -13.62 2.06
CA TRP A 439 10.09 -13.04 3.09
C TRP A 439 9.36 -11.93 3.80
N SER A 440 9.72 -11.63 5.05
CA SER A 440 9.20 -10.48 5.76
C SER A 440 10.30 -9.67 6.45
N LEU A 441 10.04 -8.37 6.57
CA LEU A 441 10.88 -7.41 7.29
C LEU A 441 10.05 -6.72 8.37
N ARG A 442 10.50 -6.85 9.61
CA ARG A 442 10.04 -6.01 10.73
C ARG A 442 11.16 -5.03 11.06
N ASN A 443 10.86 -3.74 11.06
CA ASN A 443 11.86 -2.72 11.35
C ASN A 443 11.37 -1.81 12.49
N ASP A 444 10.79 -0.67 12.16
CA ASP A 444 10.31 0.31 13.12
C ASP A 444 8.88 -0.04 13.62
N PRO A 445 8.44 0.49 14.77
CA PRO A 445 7.10 0.23 15.29
C PRO A 445 6.00 0.54 14.27
N LEU A 446 5.17 -0.45 13.96
CA LEU A 446 4.01 -0.31 13.08
C LEU A 446 2.86 -1.18 13.60
N VAL A 447 1.69 -0.59 13.70
CA VAL A 447 0.41 -1.25 13.98
C VAL A 447 -0.45 -1.17 12.73
N THR A 448 -1.00 -2.28 12.27
CA THR A 448 -1.86 -2.34 11.07
C THR A 448 -3.23 -2.93 11.39
N LEU A 449 -4.26 -2.37 10.78
CA LEU A 449 -5.56 -3.01 10.61
C LEU A 449 -5.52 -3.74 9.28
N ASP A 450 -5.40 -5.07 9.32
CA ASP A 450 -5.18 -5.90 8.13
C ASP A 450 -6.51 -6.26 7.43
N ARG A 451 -7.41 -5.32 7.39
CA ARG A 451 -8.68 -5.33 6.66
C ARG A 451 -9.04 -3.92 6.25
N SER A 452 -9.88 -3.78 5.26
CA SER A 452 -10.33 -2.47 4.80
C SER A 452 -11.20 -1.75 5.83
N VAL A 453 -10.98 -0.45 5.96
CA VAL A 453 -11.90 0.45 6.66
C VAL A 453 -13.15 0.62 5.80
N THR A 454 -14.32 0.45 6.40
CA THR A 454 -15.61 0.57 5.71
C THR A 454 -15.98 2.02 5.41
N ASP A 455 -17.04 2.22 4.63
CA ASP A 455 -17.57 3.56 4.38
C ASP A 455 -18.23 4.15 5.65
N GLY A 456 -18.26 5.47 5.74
CA GLY A 456 -18.87 6.24 6.83
C GLY A 456 -17.86 6.72 7.87
N TRP A 457 -18.40 7.30 8.95
CA TRP A 457 -17.59 7.85 10.03
C TRP A 457 -17.04 6.77 10.95
N HIS A 458 -15.76 6.85 11.25
CA HIS A 458 -15.05 6.00 12.20
C HIS A 458 -14.33 6.86 13.23
N ARG A 459 -14.16 6.34 14.44
CA ARG A 459 -13.35 6.97 15.48
C ARG A 459 -12.03 6.22 15.64
N ALA A 460 -10.92 6.88 15.31
CA ALA A 460 -9.59 6.41 15.64
C ALA A 460 -9.10 7.01 16.95
N VAL A 461 -8.48 6.18 17.78
CA VAL A 461 -7.77 6.62 18.98
C VAL A 461 -6.37 6.06 18.97
N ILE A 462 -5.38 6.94 19.05
CA ILE A 462 -3.95 6.63 19.17
C ILE A 462 -3.55 6.85 20.61
N THR A 463 -2.85 5.90 21.21
CA THR A 463 -2.21 6.10 22.53
C THR A 463 -0.72 5.80 22.47
N TYR A 464 0.06 6.59 23.20
CA TYR A 464 1.47 6.36 23.45
C TYR A 464 1.73 6.48 24.96
N ASP A 465 2.32 5.45 25.56
CA ASP A 465 2.52 5.34 27.02
C ASP A 465 4.01 5.31 27.44
N LEU A 466 4.93 5.71 26.56
CA LEU A 466 6.39 5.63 26.64
C LEU A 466 7.00 4.23 26.35
N GLU A 467 6.19 3.19 26.31
CA GLU A 467 6.66 1.82 26.03
C GLU A 467 6.02 1.25 24.78
N ARG A 468 4.81 1.72 24.44
CA ARG A 468 4.00 1.19 23.34
C ARG A 468 3.22 2.27 22.64
N ILE A 469 3.01 2.06 21.34
CA ILE A 469 1.96 2.72 20.59
C ILE A 469 0.79 1.75 20.43
N SER A 470 -0.44 2.25 20.54
CA SER A 470 -1.64 1.44 20.35
C SER A 470 -2.65 2.19 19.48
N LEU A 471 -3.35 1.46 18.65
CA LEU A 471 -4.42 1.96 17.79
C LEU A 471 -5.74 1.30 18.18
N TYR A 472 -6.76 2.13 18.36
CA TYR A 472 -8.14 1.69 18.52
C TYR A 472 -8.97 2.24 17.36
N LEU A 473 -9.89 1.42 16.88
CA LEU A 473 -10.89 1.83 15.89
C LEU A 473 -12.27 1.50 16.46
N ASP A 474 -13.15 2.50 16.47
CA ASP A 474 -14.53 2.38 16.98
C ASP A 474 -14.60 1.77 18.41
N GLY A 475 -13.66 2.20 19.26
CA GLY A 475 -13.55 1.75 20.64
C GLY A 475 -12.94 0.36 20.85
N VAL A 476 -12.52 -0.32 19.78
CA VAL A 476 -11.89 -1.65 19.83
C VAL A 476 -10.39 -1.55 19.56
N LEU A 477 -9.57 -2.20 20.40
CA LEU A 477 -8.13 -2.29 20.16
C LEU A 477 -7.86 -3.03 18.85
N VAL A 478 -7.21 -2.37 17.91
CA VAL A 478 -6.69 -2.98 16.69
C VAL A 478 -5.46 -3.81 17.02
N SER A 479 -4.44 -3.16 17.52
CA SER A 479 -3.18 -3.79 17.95
C SER A 479 -2.31 -2.77 18.69
N SER A 480 -1.16 -3.23 19.19
CA SER A 480 -0.14 -2.37 19.78
C SER A 480 1.28 -2.86 19.45
N ALA A 481 2.22 -1.94 19.30
CA ALA A 481 3.61 -2.23 19.04
C ALA A 481 4.52 -1.63 20.14
N PRO A 482 5.57 -2.35 20.57
CA PRO A 482 6.55 -1.80 21.50
C PRO A 482 7.37 -0.71 20.81
N ILE A 483 7.78 0.30 21.58
CA ILE A 483 8.61 1.40 21.10
C ILE A 483 9.69 1.70 22.13
N ASP A 484 10.89 2.01 21.69
CA ASP A 484 11.99 2.43 22.54
C ASP A 484 12.03 3.97 22.55
N PRO A 485 11.63 4.63 23.66
CA PRO A 485 11.60 6.09 23.73
C PRO A 485 12.98 6.74 23.56
N ALA A 486 14.08 6.02 23.85
CA ALA A 486 15.42 6.53 23.64
C ALA A 486 15.75 6.80 22.17
N LYS A 487 15.02 6.17 21.24
CA LYS A 487 15.16 6.35 19.79
C LYS A 487 14.27 7.45 19.22
N LEU A 488 13.40 8.06 20.03
CA LEU A 488 12.42 9.05 19.59
C LEU A 488 12.89 10.51 19.73
N SER A 489 14.03 10.75 20.34
CA SER A 489 14.51 12.08 20.73
C SER A 489 14.82 13.05 19.58
N GLU A 490 14.66 12.63 18.32
CA GLU A 490 15.11 13.39 17.15
C GLU A 490 13.99 13.99 16.30
N LEU A 491 12.70 13.87 16.68
CA LEU A 491 11.59 14.41 15.88
C LEU A 491 11.56 15.95 15.77
N GLY A 492 12.45 16.63 16.49
CA GLY A 492 12.64 18.07 16.40
C GLY A 492 11.35 18.87 16.60
N ARG A 493 11.23 19.97 15.87
CA ARG A 493 10.04 20.86 15.87
C ARG A 493 9.06 20.57 14.74
N THR A 494 8.99 19.32 14.25
CA THR A 494 8.01 18.94 13.23
C THR A 494 6.59 19.13 13.78
N PRO A 495 5.72 19.92 13.15
CA PRO A 495 4.37 20.14 13.66
C PRO A 495 3.50 18.89 13.55
N LEU A 496 2.45 18.81 14.36
CA LEU A 496 1.35 17.87 14.14
C LEU A 496 0.47 18.40 13.01
N VAL A 497 0.26 17.59 11.97
CA VAL A 497 -0.52 17.97 10.80
C VAL A 497 -1.69 16.99 10.65
N LEU A 498 -2.91 17.52 10.50
CA LEU A 498 -4.08 16.75 10.08
C LEU A 498 -4.19 16.79 8.55
N GLY A 499 -4.58 15.69 7.93
CA GLY A 499 -4.75 15.59 6.50
C GLY A 499 -3.47 15.33 5.70
N LYS A 500 -2.38 14.89 6.35
CA LYS A 500 -1.13 14.59 5.67
C LYS A 500 -0.40 13.40 6.31
N GLY A 501 0.20 12.55 5.47
CA GLY A 501 1.05 11.43 5.89
C GLY A 501 2.12 11.10 4.86
N PRO A 502 2.94 10.06 5.10
CA PRO A 502 4.08 9.74 4.23
C PRO A 502 3.71 9.36 2.79
N GLN A 503 2.53 8.77 2.57
CA GLN A 503 2.10 8.41 1.22
C GLN A 503 1.59 9.62 0.45
N SER A 504 0.55 10.26 0.98
CA SER A 504 -0.13 11.39 0.35
C SER A 504 -0.92 12.19 1.38
N HIS A 505 -1.54 13.28 0.93
CA HIS A 505 -2.57 13.97 1.69
C HIS A 505 -3.82 13.10 1.85
N PHE A 506 -4.62 13.42 2.87
CA PHE A 506 -5.87 12.73 3.16
C PHE A 506 -6.97 13.13 2.19
N SER A 507 -7.71 12.15 1.67
CA SER A 507 -8.94 12.37 0.95
C SER A 507 -10.12 11.92 1.81
N GLY A 508 -10.90 12.89 2.31
CA GLY A 508 -11.99 12.58 3.23
C GLY A 508 -12.35 13.72 4.16
N LYS A 509 -12.93 13.39 5.29
CA LYS A 509 -13.28 14.35 6.34
C LYS A 509 -12.69 13.95 7.68
N ILE A 510 -12.34 14.96 8.50
CA ILE A 510 -11.93 14.79 9.90
C ILE A 510 -12.73 15.75 10.77
N ARG A 511 -13.14 15.28 11.96
CA ARG A 511 -13.76 16.10 13.01
C ARG A 511 -13.49 15.55 14.41
N GLU A 512 -13.92 16.31 15.44
CA GLU A 512 -13.86 15.90 16.85
C GLU A 512 -12.45 15.44 17.26
N VAL A 513 -11.44 16.25 16.93
CA VAL A 513 -10.05 15.94 17.29
C VAL A 513 -9.77 16.35 18.73
N GLU A 514 -9.33 15.41 19.54
CA GLU A 514 -9.04 15.63 20.96
C GLU A 514 -7.63 15.15 21.31
N LEU A 515 -6.88 15.98 22.01
CA LEU A 515 -5.54 15.65 22.52
C LEU A 515 -5.54 15.64 24.05
N PHE A 516 -4.98 14.57 24.62
CA PHE A 516 -4.85 14.39 26.07
C PHE A 516 -3.39 14.18 26.47
N ASP A 517 -3.02 14.62 27.66
CA ASP A 517 -1.67 14.55 28.23
C ASP A 517 -1.32 13.21 28.91
N ALA A 518 -2.08 12.18 28.62
CA ALA A 518 -1.86 10.82 29.13
C ALA A 518 -2.33 9.76 28.13
N ALA A 519 -1.73 8.57 28.17
CA ALA A 519 -2.27 7.40 27.51
C ALA A 519 -3.52 6.89 28.23
N ILE A 520 -4.62 6.75 27.51
CA ILE A 520 -5.87 6.23 28.05
C ILE A 520 -5.91 4.71 27.98
N SER A 521 -6.72 4.09 28.83
CA SER A 521 -6.98 2.66 28.83
C SER A 521 -7.95 2.25 27.71
N ALA A 522 -8.00 0.95 27.40
CA ALA A 522 -8.95 0.40 26.43
C ALA A 522 -10.43 0.70 26.80
N HIS A 523 -10.76 0.72 28.11
CA HIS A 523 -12.12 1.07 28.55
C HIS A 523 -12.46 2.54 28.24
N GLU A 524 -11.51 3.45 28.48
CA GLU A 524 -11.69 4.87 28.18
C GLU A 524 -11.75 5.14 26.66
N ALA A 525 -11.00 4.38 25.85
CA ALA A 525 -11.10 4.45 24.39
C ALA A 525 -12.49 4.01 23.89
N ALA A 526 -13.07 2.96 24.50
CA ALA A 526 -14.43 2.54 24.22
C ALA A 526 -15.49 3.57 24.67
N ASP A 527 -15.24 4.29 25.77
CA ASP A 527 -16.14 5.36 26.25
C ASP A 527 -16.12 6.59 25.32
N LEU A 528 -14.95 6.95 24.76
CA LEU A 528 -14.85 8.02 23.76
C LEU A 528 -15.65 7.73 22.49
N HIS A 529 -15.73 6.48 22.08
CA HIS A 529 -16.53 6.10 20.89
C HIS A 529 -18.05 6.22 21.14
N ARG A 530 -18.51 6.10 22.39
CA ARG A 530 -19.95 6.18 22.75
C ARG A 530 -20.47 7.61 22.91
N GLN A 531 -19.60 8.60 23.00
CA GLN A 531 -19.93 10.04 23.10
C GLN A 531 -20.22 10.64 21.73
#